data_f6c5db9d6663425bc4084d2f1862bc11
#
_entry.id   f6c5db9d6663425bc4084d2f1862bc11
#
_cell.length_a   1.000
_cell.length_b   1.000
_cell.length_c   1.000
_cell.angle_alpha   90.00
_cell.angle_beta   90.00
_cell.angle_gamma   90.00
#
_symmetry.space_group_name_H-M   'P 1'
#
loop_
_entity.id
_entity.type
_entity.pdbx_description
1 polymer ?
#
loop_
_entity_poly.entity_id
_entity_poly.type
_entity_poly.pdbx_seq_one_letter_code
_entity_poly.pdbx_strand_id
1 'polypeptide(L)'
;NEMDWIRSIYDFSVSRALKHDIELPDFETFWAGEHFSIKEQIKEVKLIPELFREDPEKNALKTPSGKIEIFSKTISDFGYSECKGIPTWFDKTESLGSPLSKEFPLHLISNQPANRLHSQLDFSVVSKKNKVSEREVTTMNQKDAADRGIKNGDLIRIFNQRGACLSAARLSKDIRQGVIQLPTGA
;
A
#
# COMPACT_ATOMS: atom_id res chain seq x y z
N ASN A 1 23.33 28.08 4.68
CA ASN A 1 22.55 27.86 3.47
C ASN A 1 22.19 26.36 3.33
N GLU A 2 21.52 25.96 2.24
CA GLU A 2 21.12 24.57 1.99
C GLU A 2 22.32 23.61 1.92
N MET A 3 23.37 23.99 1.25
CA MET A 3 24.58 23.17 1.13
C MET A 3 25.30 22.97 2.47
N ASP A 4 25.25 23.92 3.38
CA ASP A 4 25.82 23.74 4.72
C ASP A 4 25.05 22.66 5.52
N TRP A 5 23.74 22.62 5.36
CA TRP A 5 22.92 21.57 5.96
C TRP A 5 23.22 20.20 5.36
N ILE A 6 23.31 20.11 4.04
CA ILE A 6 23.62 18.84 3.34
C ILE A 6 25.00 18.34 3.79
N ARG A 7 26.00 19.21 3.85
CA ARG A 7 27.35 18.87 4.33
C ARG A 7 27.31 18.38 5.78
N SER A 8 26.60 19.07 6.66
CA SER A 8 26.47 18.67 8.07
C SER A 8 25.83 17.28 8.23
N ILE A 9 24.80 16.98 7.42
CA ILE A 9 24.17 15.65 7.41
C ILE A 9 25.15 14.58 6.89
N TYR A 10 25.94 14.91 5.89
CA TYR A 10 26.95 14.02 5.35
C TYR A 10 28.03 13.72 6.40
N ASP A 11 28.59 14.73 7.07
CA ASP A 11 29.61 14.60 8.11
C ASP A 11 29.11 13.74 9.27
N PHE A 12 27.84 13.92 9.65
CA PHE A 12 27.19 13.04 10.63
C PHE A 12 27.10 11.60 10.13
N SER A 13 26.78 11.38 8.84
CA SER A 13 26.73 10.05 8.23
C SER A 13 28.12 9.40 8.19
N VAL A 14 29.18 10.15 7.86
CA VAL A 14 30.58 9.68 7.92
C VAL A 14 30.93 9.23 9.33
N SER A 15 30.61 10.03 10.34
CA SER A 15 30.88 9.71 11.74
C SER A 15 30.18 8.42 12.22
N ARG A 16 29.00 8.13 11.67
CA ARG A 16 28.27 6.89 11.95
C ARG A 16 28.83 5.70 11.18
N ALA A 17 29.18 5.87 9.92
CA ALA A 17 29.74 4.83 9.05
C ALA A 17 31.05 4.27 9.64
N LEU A 18 31.92 5.14 10.13
CA LEU A 18 33.18 4.77 10.79
C LEU A 18 32.97 3.85 12.02
N LYS A 19 31.86 4.00 12.76
CA LYS A 19 31.53 3.11 13.88
C LYS A 19 31.21 1.68 13.46
N HIS A 20 31.00 1.47 12.17
CA HIS A 20 30.69 0.17 11.56
C HIS A 20 31.79 -0.30 10.60
N ASP A 21 32.98 0.27 10.68
CA ASP A 21 34.11 0.00 9.79
C ASP A 21 33.76 0.26 8.29
N ILE A 22 32.92 1.25 8.04
CA ILE A 22 32.55 1.67 6.67
C ILE A 22 33.21 3.01 6.38
N GLU A 23 33.98 3.08 5.31
CA GLU A 23 34.62 4.28 4.83
C GLU A 23 33.78 4.93 3.73
N LEU A 24 33.47 6.21 3.91
CA LEU A 24 32.81 7.03 2.90
C LEU A 24 33.82 7.98 2.29
N PRO A 25 33.68 8.39 0.99
CA PRO A 25 34.56 9.35 0.36
C PRO A 25 34.45 10.73 1.05
N ASP A 26 35.27 11.70 0.66
CA ASP A 26 35.04 13.09 1.06
C ASP A 26 33.72 13.63 0.43
N PHE A 27 33.23 14.73 0.99
CA PHE A 27 31.96 15.31 0.58
C PHE A 27 31.95 15.72 -0.90
N GLU A 28 33.02 16.29 -1.40
CA GLU A 28 33.16 16.77 -2.79
C GLU A 28 33.07 15.58 -3.77
N THR A 29 33.79 14.53 -3.48
CA THR A 29 33.76 13.26 -4.26
C THR A 29 32.37 12.62 -4.22
N PHE A 30 31.74 12.54 -3.03
CA PHE A 30 30.39 12.04 -2.89
C PHE A 30 29.38 12.87 -3.69
N TRP A 31 29.46 14.19 -3.57
CA TRP A 31 28.51 15.12 -4.20
C TRP A 31 28.64 15.17 -5.73
N ALA A 32 29.87 15.01 -6.25
CA ALA A 32 30.14 14.95 -7.69
C ALA A 32 29.72 13.61 -8.31
N GLY A 33 29.59 12.56 -7.50
CA GLY A 33 29.14 11.25 -7.94
C GLY A 33 27.62 11.12 -7.97
N GLU A 34 27.09 10.24 -8.79
CA GLU A 34 25.65 9.95 -8.80
C GLU A 34 25.22 9.10 -7.59
N HIS A 35 26.09 8.20 -7.16
CA HIS A 35 25.88 7.33 -6.00
C HIS A 35 27.21 6.75 -5.51
N PHE A 36 27.22 6.31 -4.26
CA PHE A 36 28.33 5.57 -3.66
C PHE A 36 27.82 4.25 -3.08
N SER A 37 28.42 3.13 -3.52
CA SER A 37 28.05 1.80 -3.04
C SER A 37 28.93 1.37 -1.86
N ILE A 38 28.32 1.04 -0.74
CA ILE A 38 29.00 0.48 0.44
C ILE A 38 28.92 -1.06 0.48
N LYS A 39 28.34 -1.67 -0.55
CA LYS A 39 28.04 -3.12 -0.58
C LYS A 39 29.25 -3.98 -0.30
N GLU A 40 30.42 -3.62 -0.83
CA GLU A 40 31.66 -4.40 -0.67
C GLU A 40 32.29 -4.25 0.74
N GLN A 41 31.91 -3.19 1.45
CA GLN A 41 32.38 -2.93 2.83
C GLN A 41 31.46 -3.54 3.90
N ILE A 42 30.23 -3.91 3.52
CA ILE A 42 29.29 -4.52 4.44
C ILE A 42 29.65 -5.99 4.61
N LYS A 43 30.08 -6.36 5.82
CA LYS A 43 30.21 -7.77 6.22
C LYS A 43 28.84 -8.42 6.14
N GLU A 44 28.80 -9.72 5.79
CA GLU A 44 27.55 -10.48 5.77
C GLU A 44 26.85 -10.37 7.13
N VAL A 45 25.72 -9.68 7.16
CA VAL A 45 24.94 -9.47 8.37
C VAL A 45 23.80 -10.48 8.37
N LYS A 46 23.85 -11.44 9.28
CA LYS A 46 22.72 -12.33 9.49
C LYS A 46 21.53 -11.53 10.03
N LEU A 47 20.39 -11.70 9.41
CA LEU A 47 19.16 -11.06 9.85
C LEU A 47 18.65 -11.67 11.16
N ILE A 48 17.93 -10.89 11.95
CA ILE A 48 17.36 -11.36 13.23
C ILE A 48 16.58 -12.68 13.07
N PRO A 49 15.74 -12.88 12.03
CA PRO A 49 15.05 -14.16 11.82
C PRO A 49 16.01 -15.35 11.57
N GLU A 50 17.14 -15.13 10.92
CA GLU A 50 18.15 -16.17 10.68
C GLU A 50 18.85 -16.55 11.98
N LEU A 51 19.29 -15.57 12.75
CA LEU A 51 19.91 -15.80 14.06
C LEU A 51 18.95 -16.52 15.03
N PHE A 52 17.68 -16.12 15.05
CA PHE A 52 16.66 -16.79 15.87
C PHE A 52 16.45 -18.25 15.44
N ARG A 53 16.48 -18.54 14.14
CA ARG A 53 16.32 -19.92 13.64
C ARG A 53 17.53 -20.80 13.95
N GLU A 54 18.73 -20.23 14.01
CA GLU A 54 19.96 -20.94 14.36
C GLU A 54 19.99 -21.29 15.86
N ASP A 55 19.67 -20.34 16.72
CA ASP A 55 19.65 -20.52 18.16
C ASP A 55 18.60 -19.60 18.81
N PRO A 56 17.36 -20.08 19.00
CA PRO A 56 16.27 -19.28 19.55
C PRO A 56 16.47 -18.82 20.99
N GLU A 57 17.27 -19.51 21.76
CA GLU A 57 17.53 -19.15 23.17
C GLU A 57 18.53 -18.01 23.26
N LYS A 58 19.61 -18.10 22.49
CA LYS A 58 20.67 -17.09 22.44
C LYS A 58 20.23 -15.83 21.71
N ASN A 59 19.42 -15.99 20.66
CA ASN A 59 18.95 -14.91 19.79
C ASN A 59 17.43 -14.72 19.92
N ALA A 60 16.93 -14.67 21.15
CA ALA A 60 15.50 -14.48 21.41
C ALA A 60 14.92 -13.27 20.68
N LEU A 61 13.69 -13.39 20.19
CA LEU A 61 12.98 -12.28 19.56
C LEU A 61 12.61 -11.20 20.59
N LYS A 62 12.43 -9.97 20.13
CA LYS A 62 11.97 -8.85 20.97
C LYS A 62 10.46 -8.91 21.23
N THR A 63 9.96 -10.07 21.60
CA THR A 63 8.58 -10.32 22.01
C THR A 63 8.55 -10.62 23.51
N PRO A 64 7.43 -10.46 24.21
CA PRO A 64 7.33 -10.82 25.63
C PRO A 64 7.79 -12.24 25.96
N SER A 65 7.55 -13.20 25.08
CA SER A 65 8.00 -14.60 25.26
C SER A 65 9.40 -14.89 24.74
N GLY A 66 10.03 -13.95 24.04
CA GLY A 66 11.27 -14.19 23.30
C GLY A 66 11.09 -15.07 22.05
N LYS A 67 9.88 -15.50 21.73
CA LYS A 67 9.52 -16.43 20.66
C LYS A 67 8.55 -15.78 19.68
N ILE A 68 8.22 -16.50 18.61
CA ILE A 68 7.13 -16.11 17.70
C ILE A 68 5.80 -16.25 18.47
N GLU A 69 5.06 -15.16 18.57
CA GLU A 69 3.77 -15.13 19.24
C GLU A 69 2.62 -15.14 18.23
N ILE A 70 1.86 -16.24 18.20
CA ILE A 70 0.62 -16.34 17.43
C ILE A 70 -0.53 -15.64 18.18
N PHE A 71 -0.51 -15.71 19.52
CA PHE A 71 -1.42 -15.00 20.40
C PHE A 71 -0.68 -13.86 21.11
N SER A 72 -1.21 -12.64 20.96
CA SER A 72 -0.73 -11.46 21.68
C SER A 72 -1.59 -11.19 22.91
N LYS A 73 -1.05 -11.45 24.08
CA LYS A 73 -1.74 -11.12 25.35
C LYS A 73 -2.00 -9.60 25.45
N THR A 74 -1.04 -8.79 25.07
CA THR A 74 -1.16 -7.32 25.11
C THR A 74 -2.36 -6.83 24.30
N ILE A 75 -2.56 -7.35 23.07
CA ILE A 75 -3.71 -6.97 22.23
C ILE A 75 -5.01 -7.52 22.84
N SER A 76 -4.99 -8.74 23.33
CA SER A 76 -6.16 -9.37 23.97
C SER A 76 -6.64 -8.59 25.20
N ASP A 77 -5.71 -8.06 25.98
CA ASP A 77 -6.01 -7.29 27.19
C ASP A 77 -6.69 -5.94 26.91
N PHE A 78 -6.66 -5.44 25.68
CA PHE A 78 -7.43 -4.26 25.27
C PHE A 78 -8.94 -4.50 25.30
N GLY A 79 -9.39 -5.76 25.23
CA GLY A 79 -10.79 -6.13 25.31
C GLY A 79 -11.65 -5.74 24.09
N TYR A 80 -11.03 -5.41 22.95
CA TYR A 80 -11.76 -5.05 21.73
C TYR A 80 -12.31 -6.27 21.01
N SER A 81 -13.61 -6.24 20.70
CA SER A 81 -14.27 -7.31 19.95
C SER A 81 -13.72 -7.44 18.52
N GLU A 82 -13.33 -6.31 17.91
CA GLU A 82 -12.81 -6.19 16.54
C GLU A 82 -11.30 -6.41 16.45
N CYS A 83 -10.59 -6.51 17.58
CA CYS A 83 -9.14 -6.66 17.62
C CYS A 83 -8.77 -7.69 18.70
N LYS A 84 -8.88 -8.96 18.34
CA LYS A 84 -8.53 -10.06 19.25
C LYS A 84 -7.02 -10.30 19.28
N GLY A 85 -6.53 -10.95 20.34
CA GLY A 85 -5.09 -11.26 20.47
C GLY A 85 -4.55 -12.28 19.47
N ILE A 86 -5.37 -12.75 18.54
CA ILE A 86 -5.04 -13.73 17.49
C ILE A 86 -5.61 -13.25 16.16
N PRO A 87 -4.95 -13.50 15.02
CA PRO A 87 -5.54 -13.26 13.70
C PRO A 87 -6.90 -13.95 13.60
N THR A 88 -7.94 -13.16 13.39
CA THR A 88 -9.32 -13.64 13.40
C THR A 88 -10.03 -13.15 12.15
N TRP A 89 -10.77 -14.06 11.51
CA TRP A 89 -11.65 -13.68 10.43
C TRP A 89 -12.93 -13.06 11.02
N PHE A 90 -13.32 -11.93 10.46
CA PHE A 90 -14.61 -11.29 10.73
C PHE A 90 -15.40 -11.23 9.43
N ASP A 91 -16.63 -11.70 9.45
CA ASP A 91 -17.51 -11.59 8.30
C ASP A 91 -17.79 -10.13 7.97
N LYS A 92 -17.60 -9.80 6.71
CA LYS A 92 -17.86 -8.44 6.22
C LYS A 92 -19.36 -8.27 5.97
N THR A 93 -19.91 -7.17 6.44
CA THR A 93 -21.31 -6.79 6.16
C THR A 93 -21.54 -6.53 4.68
N GLU A 94 -20.51 -6.10 3.96
CA GLU A 94 -20.52 -5.80 2.53
C GLU A 94 -19.62 -6.78 1.76
N SER A 95 -20.23 -7.81 1.22
CA SER A 95 -19.56 -8.80 0.36
C SER A 95 -20.58 -9.38 -0.63
N LEU A 96 -20.09 -10.03 -1.68
CA LEU A 96 -20.97 -10.65 -2.69
C LEU A 96 -21.93 -11.73 -2.11
N GLY A 97 -21.59 -12.30 -0.97
CA GLY A 97 -22.43 -13.29 -0.28
C GLY A 97 -23.28 -12.73 0.86
N SER A 98 -23.18 -11.44 1.16
CA SER A 98 -23.93 -10.82 2.26
C SER A 98 -25.39 -10.54 1.87
N PRO A 99 -26.32 -10.44 2.85
CA PRO A 99 -27.70 -10.02 2.58
C PRO A 99 -27.80 -8.69 1.84
N LEU A 100 -26.88 -7.76 2.09
CA LEU A 100 -26.82 -6.44 1.47
C LEU A 100 -26.55 -6.52 -0.05
N SER A 101 -25.92 -7.58 -0.53
CA SER A 101 -25.68 -7.79 -1.96
C SER A 101 -26.95 -7.97 -2.79
N LYS A 102 -28.11 -8.22 -2.16
CA LYS A 102 -29.40 -8.24 -2.86
C LYS A 102 -29.84 -6.84 -3.28
N GLU A 103 -29.49 -5.84 -2.49
CA GLU A 103 -29.80 -4.43 -2.76
C GLU A 103 -28.67 -3.77 -3.57
N PHE A 104 -27.40 -4.02 -3.18
CA PHE A 104 -26.19 -3.50 -3.84
C PHE A 104 -25.37 -4.66 -4.41
N PRO A 105 -25.69 -5.15 -5.62
CA PRO A 105 -25.15 -6.41 -6.14
C PRO A 105 -23.73 -6.32 -6.67
N LEU A 106 -23.15 -5.14 -6.78
CA LEU A 106 -21.80 -4.95 -7.28
C LEU A 106 -20.80 -4.69 -6.13
N HIS A 107 -19.80 -5.54 -6.05
CA HIS A 107 -18.70 -5.38 -5.10
C HIS A 107 -17.66 -4.38 -5.64
N LEU A 108 -17.42 -3.29 -4.90
CA LEU A 108 -16.43 -2.28 -5.26
C LEU A 108 -15.04 -2.66 -4.74
N ILE A 109 -14.07 -2.75 -5.64
CA ILE A 109 -12.65 -2.81 -5.32
C ILE A 109 -12.03 -1.44 -5.56
N SER A 110 -11.36 -0.92 -4.54
CA SER A 110 -10.61 0.34 -4.63
C SER A 110 -9.12 0.06 -4.57
N ASN A 111 -8.44 0.19 -5.71
CA ASN A 111 -7.01 -0.05 -5.85
C ASN A 111 -6.23 1.24 -6.00
N GLN A 112 -4.92 1.17 -5.81
CA GLN A 112 -4.02 2.27 -6.11
C GLN A 112 -3.96 2.49 -7.63
N PRO A 113 -4.18 3.71 -8.14
CA PRO A 113 -4.00 4.02 -9.56
C PRO A 113 -2.53 3.98 -9.97
N ALA A 114 -2.25 3.57 -11.22
CA ALA A 114 -0.89 3.48 -11.74
C ALA A 114 -0.26 4.85 -12.08
N ASN A 115 -1.06 5.86 -12.26
CA ASN A 115 -0.66 7.17 -12.82
C ASN A 115 -0.61 8.29 -11.77
N ARG A 116 -0.94 8.00 -10.52
CA ARG A 116 -0.91 8.95 -9.39
C ARG A 116 -0.89 8.22 -8.06
N LEU A 117 -0.56 8.92 -6.99
CA LEU A 117 -0.59 8.40 -5.62
C LEU A 117 -1.77 9.02 -4.87
N HIS A 118 -2.81 8.23 -4.60
CA HIS A 118 -4.09 8.73 -4.08
C HIS A 118 -4.59 9.92 -4.91
N SER A 119 -4.76 11.11 -4.32
CA SER A 119 -5.13 12.35 -5.03
C SER A 119 -3.92 13.17 -5.51
N GLN A 120 -2.70 12.77 -5.17
CA GLN A 120 -1.49 13.48 -5.61
C GLN A 120 -1.29 13.29 -7.12
N LEU A 121 -0.90 14.37 -7.80
CA LEU A 121 -0.75 14.41 -9.24
C LEU A 121 -2.06 14.21 -10.05
N ASP A 122 -3.21 14.38 -9.41
CA ASP A 122 -4.51 14.23 -10.07
C ASP A 122 -4.68 15.22 -11.24
N PHE A 123 -4.11 16.43 -11.12
CA PHE A 123 -4.11 17.45 -12.16
C PHE A 123 -3.01 17.29 -13.22
N SER A 124 -2.15 16.28 -13.12
CA SER A 124 -1.09 16.02 -14.09
C SER A 124 -1.68 15.67 -15.47
N VAL A 125 -0.90 15.92 -16.52
CA VAL A 125 -1.27 15.56 -17.90
C VAL A 125 -1.53 14.05 -18.02
N VAL A 126 -0.75 13.23 -17.31
CA VAL A 126 -0.91 11.77 -17.32
C VAL A 126 -2.22 11.35 -16.67
N SER A 127 -2.57 11.93 -15.52
CA SER A 127 -3.84 11.64 -14.85
C SER A 127 -5.04 12.09 -15.68
N LYS A 128 -4.99 13.30 -16.23
CA LYS A 128 -6.08 13.83 -17.09
C LYS A 128 -6.34 12.97 -18.32
N LYS A 129 -5.31 12.41 -18.95
CA LYS A 129 -5.45 11.50 -20.11
C LYS A 129 -6.18 10.19 -19.76
N ASN A 130 -6.18 9.79 -18.51
CA ASN A 130 -6.87 8.58 -18.06
C ASN A 130 -8.33 8.81 -17.65
N LYS A 131 -8.76 10.07 -17.54
CA LYS A 131 -10.14 10.44 -17.21
C LYS A 131 -11.03 10.43 -18.47
N VAL A 132 -12.31 10.20 -18.26
CA VAL A 132 -13.35 10.32 -19.27
C VAL A 132 -14.36 11.35 -18.77
N SER A 133 -14.64 12.37 -19.58
CA SER A 133 -15.50 13.50 -19.18
C SER A 133 -15.10 14.09 -17.82
N GLU A 134 -13.79 14.25 -17.61
CA GLU A 134 -13.16 14.77 -16.37
C GLU A 134 -13.42 13.91 -15.10
N ARG A 135 -13.90 12.69 -15.26
CA ARG A 135 -14.17 11.75 -14.16
C ARG A 135 -13.19 10.60 -14.18
N GLU A 136 -12.89 10.10 -12.98
CA GLU A 136 -12.20 8.83 -12.84
C GLU A 136 -13.01 7.70 -13.49
N VAL A 137 -12.29 6.69 -13.91
CA VAL A 137 -12.88 5.59 -14.66
C VAL A 137 -13.15 4.41 -13.74
N THR A 138 -14.38 3.93 -13.76
CA THR A 138 -14.76 2.66 -13.13
C THR A 138 -14.75 1.55 -14.15
N THR A 139 -13.89 0.56 -13.92
CA THR A 139 -13.88 -0.66 -14.74
C THR A 139 -14.97 -1.61 -14.26
N MET A 140 -15.78 -2.12 -15.18
CA MET A 140 -16.85 -3.05 -14.91
C MET A 140 -16.96 -4.14 -15.98
N ASN A 141 -17.53 -5.29 -15.60
CA ASN A 141 -17.73 -6.38 -16.55
C ASN A 141 -18.76 -6.01 -17.63
N GLN A 142 -18.51 -6.43 -18.86
CA GLN A 142 -19.38 -6.13 -20.01
C GLN A 142 -20.82 -6.64 -19.82
N LYS A 143 -21.01 -7.77 -19.17
CA LYS A 143 -22.34 -8.33 -18.89
C LYS A 143 -23.07 -7.52 -17.83
N ASP A 144 -22.37 -7.16 -16.74
CA ASP A 144 -22.94 -6.30 -15.70
C ASP A 144 -23.36 -4.93 -16.25
N ALA A 145 -22.60 -4.39 -17.22
CA ALA A 145 -22.94 -3.17 -17.91
C ALA A 145 -24.15 -3.33 -18.83
N ALA A 146 -24.20 -4.40 -19.63
CA ALA A 146 -25.31 -4.69 -20.53
C ALA A 146 -26.65 -4.85 -19.77
N ASP A 147 -26.65 -5.56 -18.63
CA ASP A 147 -27.81 -5.75 -17.77
C ASP A 147 -28.36 -4.43 -17.19
N ARG A 148 -27.56 -3.36 -17.24
CA ARG A 148 -27.89 -2.01 -16.74
C ARG A 148 -28.02 -0.96 -17.85
N GLY A 149 -27.90 -1.36 -19.12
CA GLY A 149 -27.93 -0.46 -20.27
C GLY A 149 -26.75 0.52 -20.33
N ILE A 150 -25.62 0.21 -19.65
CA ILE A 150 -24.43 1.07 -19.58
C ILE A 150 -23.50 0.76 -20.75
N LYS A 151 -23.04 1.80 -21.44
CA LYS A 151 -22.08 1.75 -22.53
C LYS A 151 -20.70 2.24 -22.07
N ASN A 152 -19.68 1.85 -22.82
CA ASN A 152 -18.32 2.34 -22.54
C ASN A 152 -18.25 3.87 -22.70
N GLY A 153 -17.73 4.54 -21.68
CA GLY A 153 -17.62 6.01 -21.63
C GLY A 153 -18.82 6.73 -21.00
N ASP A 154 -19.91 6.02 -20.69
CA ASP A 154 -21.06 6.65 -20.03
C ASP A 154 -20.69 7.16 -18.64
N LEU A 155 -21.28 8.31 -18.26
CA LEU A 155 -21.24 8.76 -16.88
C LEU A 155 -22.19 7.92 -16.04
N ILE A 156 -21.66 7.36 -14.97
CA ILE A 156 -22.37 6.49 -14.05
C ILE A 156 -22.35 7.05 -12.64
N ARG A 157 -23.39 6.75 -11.87
CA ARG A 157 -23.47 7.00 -10.44
C ARG A 157 -23.25 5.69 -9.70
N ILE A 158 -22.20 5.63 -8.89
CA ILE A 158 -21.91 4.52 -7.98
C ILE A 158 -22.44 4.93 -6.60
N PHE A 159 -23.24 4.09 -5.97
CA PHE A 159 -23.90 4.45 -4.71
C PHE A 159 -24.19 3.24 -3.83
N ASN A 160 -24.34 3.52 -2.54
CA ASN A 160 -24.97 2.64 -1.54
C ASN A 160 -25.69 3.52 -0.50
N GLN A 161 -26.15 2.92 0.62
CA GLN A 161 -26.84 3.67 1.67
C GLN A 161 -25.99 4.75 2.35
N ARG A 162 -24.65 4.71 2.22
CA ARG A 162 -23.74 5.69 2.84
C ARG A 162 -23.46 6.90 1.95
N GLY A 163 -23.63 6.77 0.65
CA GLY A 163 -23.36 7.88 -0.27
C GLY A 163 -23.26 7.47 -1.72
N ALA A 164 -22.84 8.42 -2.55
CA ALA A 164 -22.69 8.24 -3.98
C ALA A 164 -21.55 9.06 -4.55
N CYS A 165 -20.96 8.58 -5.65
CA CYS A 165 -20.01 9.33 -6.46
C CYS A 165 -20.30 9.16 -7.96
N LEU A 166 -19.79 10.10 -8.76
CA LEU A 166 -19.85 10.04 -10.22
C LEU A 166 -18.53 9.52 -10.77
N SER A 167 -18.63 8.65 -11.76
CA SER A 167 -17.50 8.06 -12.48
C SER A 167 -17.85 7.84 -13.94
N ALA A 168 -16.87 7.51 -14.77
CA ALA A 168 -17.11 7.08 -16.16
C ALA A 168 -16.92 5.57 -16.28
N ALA A 169 -17.79 4.91 -17.04
CA ALA A 169 -17.72 3.46 -17.23
C ALA A 169 -16.63 3.06 -18.22
N ARG A 170 -15.78 2.11 -17.85
CA ARG A 170 -14.88 1.36 -18.73
C ARG A 170 -15.25 -0.10 -18.73
N LEU A 171 -15.62 -0.63 -19.89
CA LEU A 171 -16.04 -2.03 -19.98
C LEU A 171 -14.84 -2.93 -20.24
N SER A 172 -14.73 -4.03 -19.49
CA SER A 172 -13.68 -5.03 -19.65
C SER A 172 -14.22 -6.45 -19.48
N LYS A 173 -13.57 -7.40 -20.16
CA LYS A 173 -13.79 -8.83 -19.95
C LYS A 173 -12.93 -9.39 -18.80
N ASP A 174 -11.90 -8.65 -18.42
CA ASP A 174 -10.86 -9.11 -17.48
C ASP A 174 -11.30 -8.93 -16.01
N ILE A 175 -12.36 -8.16 -15.78
CA ILE A 175 -12.95 -8.04 -14.44
C ILE A 175 -14.11 -9.05 -14.27
N ARG A 176 -14.16 -9.68 -13.10
CA ARG A 176 -15.19 -10.66 -12.77
C ARG A 176 -16.57 -9.99 -12.75
N GLN A 177 -17.61 -10.73 -13.18
CA GLN A 177 -19.01 -10.32 -12.97
C GLN A 177 -19.34 -10.10 -11.48
N GLY A 178 -20.17 -9.11 -11.20
CA GLY A 178 -20.50 -8.70 -9.83
C GLY A 178 -19.43 -7.84 -9.16
N VAL A 179 -18.36 -7.47 -9.88
CA VAL A 179 -17.25 -6.66 -9.35
C VAL A 179 -17.06 -5.43 -10.20
N ILE A 180 -16.85 -4.29 -9.55
CA ILE A 180 -16.41 -3.04 -10.19
C ILE A 180 -15.13 -2.54 -9.52
N GLN A 181 -14.31 -1.81 -10.27
CA GLN A 181 -13.04 -1.27 -9.78
C GLN A 181 -13.02 0.24 -10.00
N LEU A 182 -12.87 1.00 -8.92
CA LEU A 182 -12.66 2.45 -8.95
C LEU A 182 -11.39 2.76 -8.15
N PRO A 183 -10.37 3.43 -8.76
CA PRO A 183 -9.14 3.78 -8.06
C PRO A 183 -9.35 4.65 -6.84
N THR A 184 -8.47 4.53 -5.84
CA THR A 184 -8.46 5.40 -4.65
C THR A 184 -8.19 6.85 -5.02
N GLY A 185 -8.75 7.80 -4.25
CA GLY A 185 -8.60 9.23 -4.48
C GLY A 185 -9.35 9.74 -5.73
N ALA A 186 -10.40 9.04 -6.13
CA ALA A 186 -11.28 9.41 -7.23
C ALA A 186 -12.22 10.55 -6.82
#